data_a4356159d2d014bf74ae302960ac597b
#
_entry.id   a4356159d2d014bf74ae302960ac597b
#
_cell.length_a   1.000
_cell.length_b   1.000
_cell.length_c   1.000
_cell.angle_alpha   90.00
_cell.angle_beta   90.00
_cell.angle_gamma   90.00
#
_symmetry.space_group_name_H-M   'P 1'
#
loop_
_entity.id
_entity.type
_entity.pdbx_description
1 polymer ?
#
loop_
_entity_poly.entity_id
_entity_poly.type
_entity_poly.pdbx_seq_one_letter_code
_entity_poly.pdbx_strand_id
1 'polypeptide(L)'
;MLHPVLRSSSAVRPLRRDSRCLIHFSATATTEYDYVIVGGGSAGCVLANRLTEDANNKVLLVETGPDDRKKWDSWKIHMPAALTYNLADYKYNWCYYTEPQRHLNGRVLPWPRGRVLGGSSSLNAMVYVRGHAYDYDDWQESGATGWSYADCLPYFRKAQNHELGPDEYRGGDGPLHVTRGNQKDQILFQKFIDAGMQAGYPFTDDMNGYQQEGFGWMDMTVWKGRRWSTASAYLRPAMTRLNLTVVTDTFVSKVVFEGKKAVGVEMEDRKKKTTAHVRAAKEVILSGGAINSPQLLMLSGVGDADHLTEVGVPVVQHLPAVGRNMEDHLDLYIQYMCKKPITLHNATW
;
A
#
# COMPACT_ATOMS: atom_id res chain seq x y z
N MET A 1 -53.88 23.09 37.72
CA MET A 1 -54.44 22.17 36.72
C MET A 1 -53.94 22.62 35.35
N LEU A 2 -53.03 21.84 34.76
CA LEU A 2 -52.79 21.70 33.31
C LEU A 2 -51.62 20.78 33.15
N HIS A 3 -51.87 19.54 32.70
CA HIS A 3 -50.83 18.53 32.36
C HIS A 3 -50.11 18.93 31.07
N PRO A 4 -48.80 18.69 30.92
CA PRO A 4 -48.12 18.64 29.63
C PRO A 4 -48.15 17.20 29.08
N VAL A 5 -48.61 17.11 27.85
CA VAL A 5 -48.65 15.92 27.01
C VAL A 5 -47.22 15.57 26.59
N LEU A 6 -46.78 14.37 26.98
CA LEU A 6 -45.54 13.75 26.48
C LEU A 6 -45.75 13.32 25.02
N ARG A 7 -45.07 13.98 24.06
CA ARG A 7 -44.89 13.46 22.70
C ARG A 7 -43.68 12.52 22.68
N SER A 8 -43.93 11.23 22.53
CA SER A 8 -42.94 10.23 22.22
C SER A 8 -42.48 10.38 20.77
N SER A 9 -41.28 10.91 20.54
CA SER A 9 -40.64 10.82 19.24
C SER A 9 -39.87 9.50 19.18
N SER A 10 -40.44 8.52 18.49
CA SER A 10 -39.76 7.29 18.11
C SER A 10 -38.71 7.63 17.04
N ALA A 11 -37.48 7.84 17.48
CA ALA A 11 -36.34 7.93 16.60
C ALA A 11 -36.08 6.53 16.02
N VAL A 12 -36.43 6.33 14.76
CA VAL A 12 -36.05 5.17 13.97
C VAL A 12 -34.54 5.21 13.84
N ARG A 13 -33.83 4.37 14.58
CA ARG A 13 -32.39 4.11 14.38
C ARG A 13 -32.22 3.47 13.00
N PRO A 14 -31.36 4.02 12.12
CA PRO A 14 -31.04 3.34 10.89
C PRO A 14 -30.33 2.04 11.25
N LEU A 15 -30.88 0.93 10.80
CA LEU A 15 -30.26 -0.39 10.83
C LEU A 15 -28.90 -0.28 10.12
N ARG A 16 -27.81 -0.30 10.87
CA ARG A 16 -26.48 -0.57 10.33
C ARG A 16 -26.53 -1.97 9.74
N ARG A 17 -26.74 -2.06 8.43
CA ARG A 17 -26.44 -3.29 7.70
C ARG A 17 -24.93 -3.47 7.78
N ASP A 18 -24.50 -4.34 8.67
CA ASP A 18 -23.16 -4.95 8.65
C ASP A 18 -23.09 -5.75 7.34
N SER A 19 -22.61 -5.11 6.28
CA SER A 19 -22.38 -5.76 4.99
C SER A 19 -21.14 -6.65 5.11
N ARG A 20 -21.28 -7.70 5.93
CA ARG A 20 -20.45 -8.89 5.80
C ARG A 20 -20.93 -9.61 4.56
N CYS A 21 -20.39 -9.26 3.40
CA CYS A 21 -20.44 -10.15 2.28
C CYS A 21 -19.55 -11.35 2.63
N LEU A 22 -20.13 -12.30 3.36
CA LEU A 22 -19.56 -13.61 3.55
C LEU A 22 -19.60 -14.25 2.16
N ILE A 23 -18.47 -14.24 1.44
CA ILE A 23 -18.30 -15.20 0.35
C ILE A 23 -18.45 -16.55 1.05
N HIS A 24 -19.59 -17.20 0.84
CA HIS A 24 -19.75 -18.58 1.23
C HIS A 24 -18.80 -19.38 0.35
N PHE A 25 -17.73 -19.88 0.95
CA PHE A 25 -16.87 -20.89 0.33
C PHE A 25 -17.69 -22.17 0.18
N SER A 26 -18.62 -22.17 -0.78
CA SER A 26 -19.32 -23.36 -1.24
C SER A 26 -18.49 -23.93 -2.39
N ALA A 27 -18.07 -25.16 -2.27
CA ALA A 27 -17.27 -25.86 -3.27
C ALA A 27 -17.98 -26.01 -4.65
N THR A 28 -19.24 -25.55 -4.76
CA THR A 28 -20.09 -25.78 -5.94
C THR A 28 -20.56 -24.52 -6.66
N ALA A 29 -20.36 -23.30 -6.13
CA ALA A 29 -20.76 -22.07 -6.80
C ALA A 29 -19.53 -21.20 -7.14
N THR A 30 -19.16 -21.17 -8.43
CA THR A 30 -18.16 -20.24 -8.93
C THR A 30 -18.74 -18.82 -8.93
N THR A 31 -18.28 -17.98 -8.03
CA THR A 31 -18.67 -16.55 -8.04
C THR A 31 -17.84 -15.82 -9.10
N GLU A 32 -18.51 -14.99 -9.92
CA GLU A 32 -17.88 -14.24 -11.00
C GLU A 32 -17.88 -12.73 -10.68
N TYR A 33 -16.76 -12.08 -10.96
CA TYR A 33 -16.55 -10.64 -10.91
C TYR A 33 -16.00 -10.17 -12.27
N ASP A 34 -16.17 -8.88 -12.60
CA ASP A 34 -15.50 -8.29 -13.74
C ASP A 34 -13.98 -8.25 -13.53
N TYR A 35 -13.58 -7.76 -12.37
CA TYR A 35 -12.18 -7.61 -11.97
C TYR A 35 -11.91 -8.31 -10.64
N VAL A 36 -10.82 -9.07 -10.60
CA VAL A 36 -10.30 -9.68 -9.37
C VAL A 36 -8.93 -9.08 -9.08
N ILE A 37 -8.84 -8.28 -8.01
CA ILE A 37 -7.62 -7.61 -7.56
C ILE A 37 -6.98 -8.45 -6.46
N VAL A 38 -5.76 -8.92 -6.67
CA VAL A 38 -4.99 -9.72 -5.72
C VAL A 38 -3.99 -8.83 -4.98
N GLY A 39 -4.23 -8.59 -3.70
CA GLY A 39 -3.44 -7.72 -2.82
C GLY A 39 -4.11 -6.39 -2.56
N GLY A 40 -4.49 -6.16 -1.29
CA GLY A 40 -5.06 -4.91 -0.78
C GLY A 40 -4.02 -3.87 -0.37
N GLY A 41 -2.86 -3.85 -1.05
CA GLY A 41 -1.79 -2.87 -0.87
C GLY A 41 -2.08 -1.52 -1.52
N SER A 42 -1.04 -0.71 -1.73
CA SER A 42 -1.19 0.66 -2.27
C SER A 42 -1.90 0.67 -3.61
N ALA A 43 -1.44 -0.13 -4.56
CA ALA A 43 -2.02 -0.22 -5.90
C ALA A 43 -3.44 -0.80 -5.87
N GLY A 44 -3.65 -1.91 -5.14
CA GLY A 44 -4.95 -2.57 -5.07
C GLY A 44 -6.04 -1.69 -4.45
N CYS A 45 -5.72 -0.90 -3.43
CA CYS A 45 -6.65 0.07 -2.84
C CYS A 45 -7.07 1.16 -3.83
N VAL A 46 -6.12 1.67 -4.64
CA VAL A 46 -6.39 2.67 -5.68
C VAL A 46 -7.28 2.07 -6.76
N LEU A 47 -6.91 0.89 -7.28
CA LEU A 47 -7.66 0.21 -8.35
C LEU A 47 -9.07 -0.16 -7.90
N ALA A 48 -9.24 -0.69 -6.68
CA ALA A 48 -10.56 -0.99 -6.13
C ALA A 48 -11.44 0.26 -6.06
N ASN A 49 -10.86 1.42 -5.70
CA ASN A 49 -11.60 2.68 -5.72
C ASN A 49 -11.98 3.08 -7.14
N ARG A 50 -11.00 3.15 -8.05
CA ARG A 50 -11.20 3.69 -9.41
C ARG A 50 -12.09 2.82 -10.28
N LEU A 51 -11.90 1.50 -10.26
CA LEU A 51 -12.72 0.59 -11.06
C LEU A 51 -14.17 0.55 -10.62
N THR A 52 -14.44 0.79 -9.35
CA THR A 52 -15.82 0.81 -8.82
C THR A 52 -16.51 2.18 -8.91
N GLU A 53 -15.86 3.20 -9.46
CA GLU A 53 -16.52 4.46 -9.85
C GLU A 53 -17.58 4.21 -10.93
N ASP A 54 -17.32 3.27 -11.85
CA ASP A 54 -18.33 2.71 -12.74
C ASP A 54 -19.13 1.63 -11.97
N ALA A 55 -20.41 1.92 -11.72
CA ALA A 55 -21.32 1.03 -11.00
C ALA A 55 -21.59 -0.32 -11.73
N ASN A 56 -21.32 -0.39 -13.04
CA ASN A 56 -21.46 -1.62 -13.82
C ASN A 56 -20.30 -2.60 -13.59
N ASN A 57 -19.16 -2.15 -13.11
CA ASN A 57 -18.03 -3.02 -12.79
C ASN A 57 -18.23 -3.70 -11.44
N LYS A 58 -18.25 -5.01 -11.39
CA LYS A 58 -18.27 -5.81 -10.18
C LYS A 58 -16.83 -6.20 -9.81
N VAL A 59 -16.31 -5.68 -8.71
CA VAL A 59 -14.90 -5.80 -8.34
C VAL A 59 -14.74 -6.58 -7.03
N LEU A 60 -13.82 -7.55 -7.05
CA LEU A 60 -13.34 -8.26 -5.85
C LEU A 60 -11.92 -7.80 -5.53
N LEU A 61 -11.68 -7.40 -4.29
CA LEU A 61 -10.34 -7.19 -3.72
C LEU A 61 -10.05 -8.27 -2.67
N VAL A 62 -8.96 -9.01 -2.84
CA VAL A 62 -8.52 -10.06 -1.91
C VAL A 62 -7.24 -9.63 -1.22
N GLU A 63 -7.23 -9.67 0.13
CA GLU A 63 -6.08 -9.35 0.96
C GLU A 63 -5.78 -10.50 1.94
N THR A 64 -4.52 -10.89 2.01
CA THR A 64 -4.07 -11.99 2.89
C THR A 64 -4.10 -11.60 4.36
N GLY A 65 -3.84 -10.34 4.66
CA GLY A 65 -3.83 -9.80 5.99
C GLY A 65 -5.21 -9.35 6.49
N PRO A 66 -5.30 -8.91 7.75
CA PRO A 66 -6.54 -8.44 8.35
C PRO A 66 -6.93 -7.01 7.92
N ASP A 67 -8.16 -6.62 8.24
CA ASP A 67 -8.56 -5.21 8.29
C ASP A 67 -7.87 -4.55 9.49
N ASP A 68 -7.14 -3.48 9.22
CA ASP A 68 -6.36 -2.71 10.20
C ASP A 68 -7.20 -2.02 11.29
N ARG A 69 -8.52 -1.90 11.12
CA ARG A 69 -9.44 -1.27 12.09
C ARG A 69 -10.08 -2.23 13.08
N LYS A 70 -10.09 -3.52 12.77
CA LYS A 70 -10.88 -4.53 13.52
C LYS A 70 -10.16 -5.15 14.70
N LYS A 71 -8.94 -4.71 15.01
CA LYS A 71 -8.11 -5.30 16.06
C LYS A 71 -7.81 -4.28 17.16
N TRP A 72 -7.76 -4.73 18.41
CA TRP A 72 -7.48 -3.87 19.56
C TRP A 72 -6.10 -3.18 19.47
N ASP A 73 -5.15 -3.81 18.81
CA ASP A 73 -3.77 -3.33 18.62
C ASP A 73 -3.56 -2.54 17.32
N SER A 74 -4.65 -2.14 16.63
CA SER A 74 -4.59 -1.36 15.38
C SER A 74 -3.98 0.04 15.58
N TRP A 75 -3.87 0.51 16.82
CA TRP A 75 -3.15 1.74 17.16
C TRP A 75 -1.69 1.70 16.69
N LYS A 76 -1.05 0.52 16.68
CA LYS A 76 0.32 0.32 16.15
C LYS A 76 0.45 0.78 14.69
N ILE A 77 -0.60 0.63 13.90
CA ILE A 77 -0.64 1.08 12.50
C ILE A 77 -0.95 2.58 12.42
N HIS A 78 -1.94 3.03 13.18
CA HIS A 78 -2.50 4.36 12.99
C HIS A 78 -1.73 5.47 13.69
N MET A 79 -0.99 5.15 14.76
CA MET A 79 -0.18 6.12 15.49
C MET A 79 1.22 6.22 14.84
N PRO A 80 1.61 7.38 14.29
CA PRO A 80 2.90 7.54 13.60
C PRO A 80 4.11 7.14 14.46
N ALA A 81 4.11 7.49 15.74
CA ALA A 81 5.19 7.15 16.67
C ALA A 81 5.34 5.65 16.96
N ALA A 82 4.34 4.83 16.59
CA ALA A 82 4.36 3.39 16.82
C ALA A 82 4.99 2.58 15.67
N LEU A 83 5.68 3.23 14.72
CA LEU A 83 6.25 2.62 13.53
C LEU A 83 7.06 1.34 13.83
N THR A 84 7.93 1.36 14.82
CA THR A 84 8.82 0.25 15.15
C THR A 84 8.08 -1.00 15.62
N TYR A 85 6.91 -0.85 16.24
CA TYR A 85 6.10 -2.00 16.69
C TYR A 85 5.51 -2.80 15.53
N ASN A 86 5.26 -2.17 14.38
CA ASN A 86 4.70 -2.85 13.22
C ASN A 86 5.76 -3.62 12.42
N LEU A 87 6.98 -3.11 12.38
CA LEU A 87 8.07 -3.70 11.60
C LEU A 87 8.49 -5.08 12.12
N ALA A 88 8.22 -5.37 13.40
CA ALA A 88 8.49 -6.66 14.04
C ALA A 88 7.23 -7.52 14.28
N ASP A 89 6.04 -7.07 13.86
CA ASP A 89 4.78 -7.75 14.16
C ASP A 89 4.36 -8.69 13.03
N TYR A 90 4.54 -10.00 13.22
CA TYR A 90 4.14 -11.05 12.27
C TYR A 90 2.65 -11.02 11.87
N LYS A 91 1.81 -10.33 12.61
CA LYS A 91 0.39 -10.19 12.32
C LYS A 91 0.13 -9.30 11.10
N TYR A 92 0.91 -8.22 10.97
CA TYR A 92 0.73 -7.19 9.95
C TYR A 92 1.84 -7.17 8.91
N ASN A 93 2.88 -8.00 9.10
CA ASN A 93 4.07 -8.05 8.27
C ASN A 93 4.29 -9.46 7.72
N TRP A 94 4.76 -9.57 6.48
CA TRP A 94 5.20 -10.83 5.88
C TRP A 94 6.50 -11.33 6.51
N CYS A 95 7.32 -10.44 7.08
CA CYS A 95 8.60 -10.73 7.72
C CYS A 95 9.55 -11.50 6.81
N TYR A 96 9.72 -11.03 5.58
CA TYR A 96 10.69 -11.59 4.65
C TYR A 96 12.12 -11.24 5.07
N TYR A 97 13.05 -12.10 4.65
CA TYR A 97 14.47 -11.92 4.78
C TYR A 97 15.15 -12.19 3.44
N THR A 98 16.26 -11.49 3.18
CA THR A 98 17.08 -11.80 2.02
C THR A 98 17.86 -13.08 2.25
N GLU A 99 18.28 -13.73 1.15
CA GLU A 99 19.42 -14.65 1.21
C GLU A 99 20.69 -13.90 1.62
N PRO A 100 21.75 -14.59 2.08
CA PRO A 100 23.02 -13.95 2.42
C PRO A 100 23.55 -13.12 1.26
N GLN A 101 23.74 -11.81 1.46
CA GLN A 101 24.15 -10.89 0.41
C GLN A 101 25.66 -10.84 0.28
N ARG A 102 26.22 -11.38 -0.80
CA ARG A 102 27.66 -11.51 -1.04
C ARG A 102 28.41 -10.17 -0.88
N HIS A 103 27.87 -9.09 -1.45
CA HIS A 103 28.51 -7.77 -1.44
C HIS A 103 28.22 -6.97 -0.16
N LEU A 104 27.49 -7.54 0.79
CA LEU A 104 27.21 -6.97 2.11
C LEU A 104 27.76 -7.86 3.24
N ASN A 105 28.92 -8.48 3.02
CA ASN A 105 29.59 -9.38 3.98
C ASN A 105 28.74 -10.58 4.42
N GLY A 106 27.94 -11.14 3.53
CA GLY A 106 27.07 -12.28 3.83
C GLY A 106 25.86 -11.93 4.73
N ARG A 107 25.55 -10.65 4.92
CA ARG A 107 24.43 -10.26 5.79
C ARG A 107 23.09 -10.73 5.23
N VAL A 108 22.24 -11.21 6.12
CA VAL A 108 20.83 -11.46 5.90
C VAL A 108 20.06 -10.25 6.42
N LEU A 109 19.29 -9.62 5.56
CA LEU A 109 18.57 -8.37 5.86
C LEU A 109 17.07 -8.62 5.99
N PRO A 110 16.40 -8.04 7.02
CA PRO A 110 14.95 -8.07 7.10
C PRO A 110 14.33 -7.20 6.01
N TRP A 111 13.31 -7.74 5.34
CA TRP A 111 12.56 -7.04 4.32
C TRP A 111 11.06 -6.95 4.69
N PRO A 112 10.68 -6.03 5.55
CA PRO A 112 9.31 -5.90 5.98
C PRO A 112 8.40 -5.52 4.81
N ARG A 113 7.28 -6.25 4.67
CA ARG A 113 6.22 -5.98 3.69
C ARG A 113 4.88 -6.08 4.39
N GLY A 114 3.99 -5.13 4.12
CA GLY A 114 2.68 -5.09 4.75
C GLY A 114 1.81 -6.27 4.35
N ARG A 115 1.24 -6.94 5.36
CA ARG A 115 0.21 -7.98 5.24
C ARG A 115 -1.03 -7.53 5.99
N VAL A 116 -1.71 -6.55 5.41
CA VAL A 116 -2.84 -5.85 6.00
C VAL A 116 -3.47 -4.95 4.93
N LEU A 117 -4.73 -4.56 5.07
CA LEU A 117 -5.32 -3.55 4.18
C LEU A 117 -4.47 -2.27 4.17
N GLY A 118 -4.18 -1.78 2.97
CA GLY A 118 -3.22 -0.71 2.72
C GLY A 118 -1.79 -1.21 2.46
N GLY A 119 -1.51 -2.50 2.68
CA GLY A 119 -0.20 -3.10 2.45
C GLY A 119 0.92 -2.34 3.15
N SER A 120 2.03 -2.11 2.44
CA SER A 120 3.19 -1.41 3.01
C SER A 120 2.92 0.07 3.33
N SER A 121 1.88 0.70 2.77
CA SER A 121 1.47 2.05 3.20
C SER A 121 0.94 2.09 4.65
N SER A 122 0.54 0.94 5.18
CA SER A 122 0.14 0.77 6.59
C SER A 122 1.32 0.49 7.52
N LEU A 123 2.54 0.24 6.99
CA LEU A 123 3.74 -0.09 7.75
C LEU A 123 4.92 0.87 7.55
N ASN A 124 4.97 1.60 6.43
CA ASN A 124 6.10 2.46 6.06
C ASN A 124 6.31 3.64 7.05
N ALA A 125 7.42 4.36 6.88
CA ALA A 125 7.74 5.53 7.69
C ALA A 125 6.94 6.79 7.32
N MET A 126 5.95 6.68 6.44
CA MET A 126 5.03 7.75 6.03
C MET A 126 5.67 8.90 5.25
N VAL A 127 6.95 8.87 4.96
CA VAL A 127 7.61 9.90 4.16
C VAL A 127 7.00 9.90 2.75
N TYR A 128 6.58 11.08 2.29
CA TYR A 128 6.04 11.27 0.94
C TYR A 128 7.12 11.86 0.05
N VAL A 129 7.78 11.00 -0.71
CA VAL A 129 8.79 11.36 -1.71
C VAL A 129 8.48 10.60 -3.00
N ARG A 130 8.51 11.33 -4.13
CA ARG A 130 8.39 10.77 -5.47
C ARG A 130 9.75 10.33 -5.97
N GLY A 131 9.80 9.47 -7.00
CA GLY A 131 11.00 9.25 -7.78
C GLY A 131 11.51 10.57 -8.39
N HIS A 132 12.79 10.65 -8.71
CA HIS A 132 13.34 11.77 -9.46
C HIS A 132 12.72 11.86 -10.86
N ALA A 133 12.66 13.04 -11.45
CA ALA A 133 12.12 13.20 -12.80
C ALA A 133 12.82 12.27 -13.80
N TYR A 134 14.14 12.15 -13.71
CA TYR A 134 14.93 11.27 -14.57
C TYR A 134 14.61 9.78 -14.43
N ASP A 135 14.15 9.30 -13.26
CA ASP A 135 13.73 7.89 -13.11
C ASP A 135 12.58 7.54 -14.05
N TYR A 136 11.63 8.46 -14.23
CA TYR A 136 10.48 8.27 -15.13
C TYR A 136 10.86 8.49 -16.60
N ASP A 137 11.73 9.45 -16.87
CA ASP A 137 12.21 9.72 -18.24
C ASP A 137 13.04 8.53 -18.73
N ASP A 138 13.88 7.92 -17.88
CA ASP A 138 14.61 6.68 -18.16
C ASP A 138 13.66 5.50 -18.42
N TRP A 139 12.53 5.42 -17.72
CA TRP A 139 11.53 4.40 -18.03
C TRP A 139 10.96 4.57 -19.43
N GLN A 140 10.65 5.80 -19.83
CA GLN A 140 10.16 6.08 -21.16
C GLN A 140 11.22 5.77 -22.22
N GLU A 141 12.45 6.17 -22.01
CA GLU A 141 13.57 5.88 -22.92
C GLU A 141 13.83 4.38 -23.05
N SER A 142 13.61 3.63 -21.96
CA SER A 142 13.69 2.16 -21.94
C SER A 142 12.49 1.46 -22.61
N GLY A 143 11.54 2.22 -23.18
CA GLY A 143 10.40 1.70 -23.95
C GLY A 143 9.06 1.75 -23.25
N ALA A 144 8.96 2.24 -22.00
CA ALA A 144 7.68 2.45 -21.31
C ALA A 144 7.03 3.77 -21.76
N THR A 145 6.59 3.83 -23.01
CA THR A 145 5.96 5.02 -23.62
C THR A 145 4.75 5.50 -22.80
N GLY A 146 4.69 6.80 -22.50
CA GLY A 146 3.64 7.41 -21.68
C GLY A 146 3.92 7.36 -20.16
N TRP A 147 5.18 7.05 -19.78
CA TRP A 147 5.64 7.02 -18.40
C TRP A 147 6.74 8.04 -18.11
N SER A 148 6.92 9.07 -18.95
CA SER A 148 7.80 10.18 -18.62
C SER A 148 7.33 10.90 -17.35
N TYR A 149 8.21 11.71 -16.74
CA TYR A 149 7.81 12.52 -15.60
C TYR A 149 6.63 13.45 -15.91
N ALA A 150 6.65 14.05 -17.11
CA ALA A 150 5.54 14.90 -17.56
C ALA A 150 4.21 14.16 -17.66
N ASP A 151 4.22 12.88 -18.09
CA ASP A 151 3.03 12.04 -18.14
C ASP A 151 2.56 11.62 -16.75
N CYS A 152 3.49 11.38 -15.81
CA CYS A 152 3.19 10.92 -14.45
C CYS A 152 2.72 12.06 -13.51
N LEU A 153 3.24 13.28 -13.68
CA LEU A 153 2.97 14.42 -12.80
C LEU A 153 1.47 14.73 -12.60
N PRO A 154 0.61 14.70 -13.64
CA PRO A 154 -0.83 14.91 -13.46
C PRO A 154 -1.46 13.89 -12.50
N TYR A 155 -0.98 12.66 -12.49
CA TYR A 155 -1.48 11.59 -11.61
C TYR A 155 -0.98 11.75 -10.18
N PHE A 156 0.25 12.21 -9.97
CA PHE A 156 0.74 12.57 -8.64
C PHE A 156 -0.09 13.70 -8.04
N ARG A 157 -0.38 14.74 -8.82
CA ARG A 157 -1.24 15.85 -8.41
C ARG A 157 -2.67 15.39 -8.13
N LYS A 158 -3.25 14.54 -8.99
CA LYS A 158 -4.59 13.95 -8.81
C LYS A 158 -4.70 13.11 -7.53
N ALA A 159 -3.62 12.46 -7.13
CA ALA A 159 -3.60 11.63 -5.92
C ALA A 159 -3.51 12.47 -4.63
N GLN A 160 -2.80 13.59 -4.67
CA GLN A 160 -2.35 14.35 -3.50
C GLN A 160 -3.37 15.39 -3.04
N ASN A 161 -3.52 15.50 -1.72
CA ASN A 161 -4.13 16.64 -1.04
C ASN A 161 -3.12 17.17 -0.01
N HIS A 162 -2.34 18.17 -0.45
CA HIS A 162 -1.27 18.73 0.37
C HIS A 162 -1.78 19.87 1.24
N GLU A 163 -1.36 19.95 2.52
CA GLU A 163 -1.81 20.97 3.47
C GLU A 163 -1.45 22.42 3.06
N LEU A 164 -0.39 22.59 2.27
CA LEU A 164 0.03 23.90 1.74
C LEU A 164 -0.75 24.32 0.49
N GLY A 165 -1.70 23.49 0.03
CA GLY A 165 -2.48 23.74 -1.19
C GLY A 165 -1.78 23.32 -2.47
N PRO A 166 -2.48 23.47 -3.63
CA PRO A 166 -1.97 23.08 -4.94
C PRO A 166 -0.98 24.10 -5.52
N ASP A 167 -0.07 23.58 -6.35
CA ASP A 167 0.81 24.38 -7.22
C ASP A 167 1.12 23.59 -8.52
N GLU A 168 2.21 23.92 -9.21
CA GLU A 168 2.61 23.23 -10.44
C GLU A 168 2.94 21.74 -10.19
N TYR A 169 3.46 21.41 -8.99
CA TYR A 169 3.89 20.06 -8.61
C TYR A 169 2.95 19.38 -7.62
N ARG A 170 2.25 20.16 -6.79
CA ARG A 170 1.38 19.65 -5.72
C ARG A 170 -0.08 19.60 -6.12
N GLY A 171 -0.80 18.57 -5.63
CA GLY A 171 -2.25 18.50 -5.66
C GLY A 171 -2.89 19.03 -4.38
N GLY A 172 -4.16 19.46 -4.44
CA GLY A 172 -4.87 20.04 -3.31
C GLY A 172 -6.21 19.39 -2.97
N ASP A 173 -6.69 18.45 -3.79
CA ASP A 173 -8.03 17.86 -3.68
C ASP A 173 -8.08 16.34 -3.82
N GLY A 174 -6.91 15.70 -3.94
CA GLY A 174 -6.79 14.25 -4.03
C GLY A 174 -7.12 13.54 -2.71
N PRO A 175 -7.34 12.23 -2.74
CA PRO A 175 -7.68 11.46 -1.54
C PRO A 175 -6.52 11.23 -0.58
N LEU A 176 -5.26 11.35 -1.05
CA LEU A 176 -4.07 11.11 -0.24
C LEU A 176 -3.64 12.40 0.47
N HIS A 177 -4.03 12.55 1.72
CA HIS A 177 -3.59 13.68 2.55
C HIS A 177 -2.10 13.60 2.84
N VAL A 178 -1.41 14.72 2.60
CA VAL A 178 0.01 14.92 2.82
C VAL A 178 0.22 16.18 3.66
N THR A 179 0.98 16.06 4.74
CA THR A 179 1.26 17.18 5.64
C THR A 179 2.75 17.31 5.86
N ARG A 180 3.21 18.53 6.09
CA ARG A 180 4.55 18.82 6.60
C ARG A 180 4.60 18.69 8.12
N GLY A 181 3.45 18.77 8.77
CA GLY A 181 3.29 18.62 10.21
C GLY A 181 4.04 19.67 11.03
N ASN A 182 4.35 19.32 12.28
CA ASN A 182 5.03 20.24 13.22
C ASN A 182 6.56 20.15 13.12
N GLN A 183 7.14 19.79 11.99
CA GLN A 183 8.59 19.63 11.85
C GLN A 183 9.34 20.94 12.11
N LYS A 184 8.73 22.08 11.77
CA LYS A 184 9.32 23.41 12.01
C LYS A 184 9.56 23.72 13.50
N ASP A 185 8.81 23.08 14.39
CA ASP A 185 8.94 23.26 15.85
C ASP A 185 10.07 22.39 16.43
N GLN A 186 10.65 21.51 15.62
CA GLN A 186 11.72 20.61 16.04
C GLN A 186 13.09 21.21 15.73
N ILE A 187 13.75 21.74 16.74
CA ILE A 187 15.05 22.39 16.58
C ILE A 187 16.10 21.51 15.88
N LEU A 188 16.03 20.19 16.05
CA LEU A 188 16.99 19.25 15.44
C LEU A 188 16.85 19.19 13.93
N PHE A 189 15.64 19.27 13.38
CA PHE A 189 15.44 19.30 11.93
C PHE A 189 16.02 20.56 11.31
N GLN A 190 15.76 21.72 11.93
CA GLN A 190 16.35 22.97 11.45
C GLN A 190 17.88 22.92 11.50
N LYS A 191 18.47 22.41 12.61
CA LYS A 191 19.92 22.29 12.74
C LYS A 191 20.53 21.32 11.73
N PHE A 192 19.81 20.28 11.34
CA PHE A 192 20.26 19.36 10.28
C PHE A 192 20.26 20.05 8.91
N ILE A 193 19.20 20.80 8.59
CA ILE A 193 19.11 21.60 7.37
C ILE A 193 20.22 22.66 7.33
N ASP A 194 20.41 23.42 8.42
CA ASP A 194 21.46 24.42 8.57
C ASP A 194 22.86 23.81 8.31
N ALA A 195 23.11 22.63 8.89
CA ALA A 195 24.39 21.92 8.70
C ALA A 195 24.60 21.45 7.27
N GLY A 196 23.55 20.99 6.56
CA GLY A 196 23.62 20.66 5.16
C GLY A 196 23.99 21.87 4.29
N MET A 197 23.36 23.01 4.55
CA MET A 197 23.67 24.26 3.86
C MET A 197 25.10 24.73 4.16
N GLN A 198 25.57 24.62 5.41
CA GLN A 198 26.95 24.93 5.78
C GLN A 198 27.97 24.01 5.09
N ALA A 199 27.59 22.78 4.78
CA ALA A 199 28.41 21.84 4.01
C ALA A 199 28.38 22.08 2.49
N GLY A 200 27.67 23.10 2.01
CA GLY A 200 27.60 23.49 0.61
C GLY A 200 26.48 22.84 -0.19
N TYR A 201 25.54 22.12 0.46
CA TYR A 201 24.39 21.55 -0.22
C TYR A 201 23.25 22.58 -0.34
N PRO A 202 22.42 22.51 -1.39
CA PRO A 202 21.30 23.42 -1.55
C PRO A 202 20.20 23.17 -0.49
N PHE A 203 19.45 24.21 -0.20
CA PHE A 203 18.15 24.08 0.47
C PHE A 203 17.06 23.81 -0.56
N THR A 204 16.14 22.89 -0.27
CA THR A 204 14.91 22.71 -1.05
C THR A 204 13.70 22.88 -0.13
N ASP A 205 12.75 23.71 -0.56
CA ASP A 205 11.49 23.90 0.16
C ASP A 205 10.48 22.77 -0.13
N ASP A 206 10.64 22.09 -1.26
CA ASP A 206 9.79 20.96 -1.65
C ASP A 206 10.61 19.87 -2.37
N MET A 207 10.83 18.75 -1.70
CA MET A 207 11.50 17.57 -2.27
C MET A 207 10.72 16.91 -3.41
N ASN A 208 9.47 17.32 -3.65
CA ASN A 208 8.63 16.85 -4.75
C ASN A 208 8.36 17.96 -5.80
N GLY A 209 9.02 19.11 -5.65
CA GLY A 209 8.91 20.27 -6.51
C GLY A 209 9.92 20.28 -7.66
N TYR A 210 10.27 21.48 -8.11
CA TYR A 210 11.22 21.69 -9.20
C TYR A 210 12.62 21.12 -8.92
N GLN A 211 13.09 21.26 -7.67
CA GLN A 211 14.41 20.79 -7.24
C GLN A 211 14.24 19.77 -6.12
N GLN A 212 14.50 18.50 -6.43
CA GLN A 212 14.40 17.41 -5.45
C GLN A 212 15.64 17.32 -4.56
N GLU A 213 16.83 17.55 -5.14
CA GLU A 213 18.10 17.46 -4.42
C GLU A 213 18.27 18.59 -3.44
N GLY A 214 18.72 18.26 -2.24
CA GLY A 214 19.02 19.22 -1.20
C GLY A 214 18.57 18.82 0.17
N PHE A 215 18.69 19.76 1.10
CA PHE A 215 18.19 19.63 2.48
C PHE A 215 16.89 20.41 2.63
N GLY A 216 15.88 19.78 3.17
CA GLY A 216 14.58 20.41 3.33
C GLY A 216 13.66 19.63 4.27
N TRP A 217 12.43 20.08 4.35
CA TRP A 217 11.39 19.47 5.16
C TRP A 217 10.82 18.24 4.45
N MET A 218 10.62 17.16 5.19
CA MET A 218 9.96 15.97 4.67
C MET A 218 8.44 16.09 4.80
N ASP A 219 7.75 15.89 3.70
CA ASP A 219 6.31 15.73 3.70
C ASP A 219 5.93 14.31 4.12
N MET A 220 4.76 14.14 4.75
CA MET A 220 4.33 12.88 5.33
C MET A 220 2.88 12.55 4.99
N THR A 221 2.60 11.26 4.74
CA THR A 221 1.25 10.74 4.60
C THR A 221 0.59 10.57 5.98
N VAL A 222 0.35 11.71 6.62
CA VAL A 222 -0.29 11.84 7.94
C VAL A 222 -1.47 12.81 7.82
N TRP A 223 -2.58 12.49 8.47
CA TRP A 223 -3.76 13.34 8.52
C TRP A 223 -4.34 13.37 9.93
N LYS A 224 -4.48 14.57 10.49
CA LYS A 224 -5.00 14.76 11.86
C LYS A 224 -4.27 13.91 12.91
N GLY A 225 -2.94 13.84 12.82
CA GLY A 225 -2.08 13.09 13.72
C GLY A 225 -2.12 11.56 13.53
N ARG A 226 -2.70 11.07 12.46
CA ARG A 226 -2.79 9.62 12.15
C ARG A 226 -2.17 9.31 10.80
N ARG A 227 -1.55 8.13 10.70
CA ARG A 227 -1.13 7.58 9.39
C ARG A 227 -2.29 7.61 8.40
N TRP A 228 -2.04 8.12 7.21
CA TRP A 228 -3.00 8.14 6.11
C TRP A 228 -2.60 7.16 5.02
N SER A 229 -2.83 5.86 5.29
CA SER A 229 -2.55 4.78 4.35
C SER A 229 -3.49 4.84 3.13
N THR A 230 -3.15 4.13 2.06
CA THR A 230 -4.02 3.99 0.89
C THR A 230 -5.35 3.30 1.20
N ALA A 231 -5.38 2.43 2.22
CA ALA A 231 -6.66 1.92 2.73
C ALA A 231 -7.55 3.05 3.25
N SER A 232 -6.97 4.03 3.97
CA SER A 232 -7.71 5.19 4.47
C SER A 232 -8.10 6.16 3.35
N ALA A 233 -7.16 6.42 2.43
CA ALA A 233 -7.33 7.39 1.35
C ALA A 233 -8.33 6.93 0.28
N TYR A 234 -8.22 5.68 -0.15
CA TYR A 234 -8.93 5.17 -1.33
C TYR A 234 -9.95 4.08 -1.00
N LEU A 235 -9.53 3.02 -0.29
CA LEU A 235 -10.36 1.84 -0.15
C LEU A 235 -11.60 2.09 0.72
N ARG A 236 -11.42 2.72 1.87
CA ARG A 236 -12.52 2.94 2.83
C ARG A 236 -13.69 3.75 2.27
N PRO A 237 -13.47 4.85 1.54
CA PRO A 237 -14.56 5.54 0.86
C PRO A 237 -15.30 4.65 -0.13
N ALA A 238 -14.57 3.81 -0.88
CA ALA A 238 -15.14 2.90 -1.87
C ALA A 238 -15.91 1.71 -1.26
N MET A 239 -15.59 1.28 -0.03
CA MET A 239 -16.25 0.15 0.63
C MET A 239 -17.75 0.35 0.92
N THR A 240 -18.27 1.54 0.71
CA THR A 240 -19.72 1.82 0.77
C THR A 240 -20.44 1.47 -0.52
N ARG A 241 -19.72 1.27 -1.62
CA ARG A 241 -20.28 0.95 -2.94
C ARG A 241 -20.71 -0.51 -3.00
N LEU A 242 -21.88 -0.76 -3.61
CA LEU A 242 -22.47 -2.11 -3.69
C LEU A 242 -21.72 -3.04 -4.65
N ASN A 243 -20.99 -2.48 -5.58
CA ASN A 243 -20.22 -3.20 -6.62
C ASN A 243 -18.78 -3.53 -6.20
N LEU A 244 -18.37 -3.23 -4.94
CA LEU A 244 -17.10 -3.59 -4.37
C LEU A 244 -17.26 -4.66 -3.27
N THR A 245 -16.59 -5.78 -3.47
CA THR A 245 -16.41 -6.82 -2.44
C THR A 245 -14.97 -6.81 -1.97
N VAL A 246 -14.75 -6.74 -0.64
CA VAL A 246 -13.41 -6.81 -0.03
C VAL A 246 -13.34 -8.00 0.91
N VAL A 247 -12.39 -8.88 0.66
CA VAL A 247 -12.14 -10.08 1.48
C VAL A 247 -10.76 -9.98 2.10
N THR A 248 -10.68 -10.16 3.41
CA THR A 248 -9.45 -10.14 4.20
C THR A 248 -9.19 -11.51 4.83
N ASP A 249 -7.98 -11.71 5.37
CA ASP A 249 -7.53 -12.98 5.95
C ASP A 249 -7.58 -14.15 4.93
N THR A 250 -7.50 -13.84 3.62
CA THR A 250 -7.65 -14.80 2.52
C THR A 250 -6.43 -14.73 1.61
N PHE A 251 -5.78 -15.86 1.42
CA PHE A 251 -4.60 -16.01 0.58
C PHE A 251 -4.99 -16.41 -0.83
N VAL A 252 -4.39 -15.79 -1.86
CA VAL A 252 -4.49 -16.24 -3.25
C VAL A 252 -3.28 -17.12 -3.53
N SER A 253 -3.53 -18.41 -3.79
CA SER A 253 -2.50 -19.41 -4.02
C SER A 253 -2.09 -19.53 -5.48
N LYS A 254 -3.03 -19.22 -6.42
CA LYS A 254 -2.79 -19.41 -7.84
C LYS A 254 -3.69 -18.51 -8.69
N VAL A 255 -3.16 -18.04 -9.81
CA VAL A 255 -3.95 -17.52 -10.94
C VAL A 255 -4.37 -18.70 -11.80
N VAL A 256 -5.64 -18.79 -12.14
CA VAL A 256 -6.20 -19.85 -12.99
C VAL A 256 -6.13 -19.42 -14.45
N PHE A 257 -5.55 -20.27 -15.28
CA PHE A 257 -5.41 -20.03 -16.72
C PHE A 257 -6.26 -21.02 -17.53
N GLU A 258 -6.87 -20.52 -18.59
CA GLU A 258 -7.41 -21.31 -19.72
C GLU A 258 -6.50 -21.04 -20.93
N GLY A 259 -5.61 -21.99 -21.25
CA GLY A 259 -4.48 -21.74 -22.14
C GLY A 259 -3.55 -20.66 -21.58
N LYS A 260 -3.44 -19.52 -22.26
CA LYS A 260 -2.67 -18.36 -21.82
C LYS A 260 -3.53 -17.22 -21.26
N LYS A 261 -4.83 -17.39 -21.19
CA LYS A 261 -5.75 -16.38 -20.65
C LYS A 261 -5.97 -16.61 -19.17
N ALA A 262 -5.69 -15.59 -18.34
CA ALA A 262 -6.06 -15.59 -16.93
C ALA A 262 -7.59 -15.45 -16.82
N VAL A 263 -8.25 -16.40 -16.15
CA VAL A 263 -9.71 -16.46 -16.05
C VAL A 263 -10.22 -16.39 -14.61
N GLY A 264 -9.33 -16.33 -13.64
CA GLY A 264 -9.71 -16.25 -12.24
C GLY A 264 -8.55 -16.55 -11.29
N VAL A 265 -8.88 -16.78 -10.04
CA VAL A 265 -7.93 -17.10 -8.98
C VAL A 265 -8.43 -18.24 -8.11
N GLU A 266 -7.49 -18.97 -7.53
CA GLU A 266 -7.71 -19.87 -6.41
C GLU A 266 -7.39 -19.15 -5.10
N MET A 267 -8.31 -19.24 -4.13
CA MET A 267 -8.19 -18.55 -2.84
C MET A 267 -8.31 -19.54 -1.70
N GLU A 268 -7.56 -19.29 -0.64
CA GLU A 268 -7.58 -20.10 0.58
C GLU A 268 -7.98 -19.26 1.80
N ASP A 269 -9.05 -19.64 2.47
CA ASP A 269 -9.32 -19.18 3.84
C ASP A 269 -8.46 -20.00 4.80
N ARG A 270 -7.33 -19.42 5.23
CA ARG A 270 -6.37 -20.13 6.11
C ARG A 270 -6.92 -20.51 7.49
N LYS A 271 -7.97 -19.83 7.95
CA LYS A 271 -8.61 -20.11 9.24
C LYS A 271 -9.54 -21.31 9.12
N LYS A 272 -10.31 -21.35 8.05
CA LYS A 272 -11.29 -22.44 7.80
C LYS A 272 -10.68 -23.62 7.05
N LYS A 273 -9.47 -23.46 6.49
CA LYS A 273 -8.80 -24.46 5.63
C LYS A 273 -9.67 -24.87 4.45
N THR A 274 -10.35 -23.89 3.83
CA THR A 274 -11.22 -24.10 2.68
C THR A 274 -10.66 -23.36 1.47
N THR A 275 -10.75 -23.98 0.29
CA THR A 275 -10.36 -23.40 -0.99
C THR A 275 -11.60 -22.97 -1.78
N ALA A 276 -11.51 -21.88 -2.49
CA ALA A 276 -12.55 -21.40 -3.40
C ALA A 276 -11.94 -20.91 -4.71
N HIS A 277 -12.69 -21.07 -5.80
CA HIS A 277 -12.35 -20.53 -7.09
C HIS A 277 -13.24 -19.34 -7.41
N VAL A 278 -12.65 -18.25 -7.90
CA VAL A 278 -13.37 -17.07 -8.33
C VAL A 278 -12.98 -16.76 -9.77
N ARG A 279 -14.00 -16.55 -10.61
CA ARG A 279 -13.79 -16.15 -12.02
C ARG A 279 -13.67 -14.64 -12.16
N ALA A 280 -12.84 -14.22 -13.10
CA ALA A 280 -12.71 -12.84 -13.57
C ALA A 280 -13.19 -12.79 -15.03
N ALA A 281 -14.27 -12.06 -15.30
CA ALA A 281 -14.83 -11.94 -16.64
C ALA A 281 -13.95 -11.04 -17.54
N LYS A 282 -13.34 -10.00 -16.96
CA LYS A 282 -12.48 -9.05 -17.67
C LYS A 282 -11.01 -9.28 -17.34
N GLU A 283 -10.60 -9.06 -16.08
CA GLU A 283 -9.18 -9.11 -15.72
C GLU A 283 -8.92 -9.67 -14.32
N VAL A 284 -7.77 -10.35 -14.17
CA VAL A 284 -7.09 -10.63 -12.91
C VAL A 284 -5.95 -9.62 -12.78
N ILE A 285 -5.94 -8.83 -11.70
CA ILE A 285 -4.97 -7.75 -11.47
C ILE A 285 -4.08 -8.12 -10.30
N LEU A 286 -2.77 -8.26 -10.54
CA LEU A 286 -1.80 -8.57 -9.50
C LEU A 286 -1.29 -7.29 -8.84
N SER A 287 -1.62 -7.10 -7.59
CA SER A 287 -1.23 -5.95 -6.74
C SER A 287 -0.53 -6.40 -5.45
N GLY A 288 0.12 -7.57 -5.48
CA GLY A 288 0.82 -8.16 -4.34
C GLY A 288 2.15 -7.50 -3.98
N GLY A 289 2.59 -6.51 -4.77
CA GLY A 289 3.87 -5.80 -4.60
C GLY A 289 5.04 -6.53 -5.27
N ALA A 290 6.25 -5.95 -5.14
CA ALA A 290 7.44 -6.36 -5.89
C ALA A 290 7.90 -7.81 -5.61
N ILE A 291 7.54 -8.37 -4.46
CA ILE A 291 7.91 -9.75 -4.09
C ILE A 291 6.78 -10.73 -4.39
N ASN A 292 5.54 -10.43 -3.94
CA ASN A 292 4.45 -11.40 -4.01
C ASN A 292 3.80 -11.49 -5.41
N SER A 293 3.80 -10.43 -6.22
CA SER A 293 3.25 -10.52 -7.58
C SER A 293 4.06 -11.46 -8.47
N PRO A 294 5.40 -11.35 -8.59
CA PRO A 294 6.18 -12.33 -9.34
C PRO A 294 6.15 -13.72 -8.71
N GLN A 295 6.11 -13.85 -7.37
CA GLN A 295 5.94 -15.14 -6.71
C GLN A 295 4.63 -15.82 -7.15
N LEU A 296 3.51 -15.08 -7.15
CA LEU A 296 2.22 -15.62 -7.57
C LEU A 296 2.22 -16.01 -9.05
N LEU A 297 2.87 -15.24 -9.93
CA LEU A 297 3.06 -15.61 -11.33
C LEU A 297 3.80 -16.94 -11.45
N MET A 298 4.94 -17.10 -10.76
CA MET A 298 5.71 -18.35 -10.78
C MET A 298 4.91 -19.53 -10.24
N LEU A 299 4.21 -19.38 -9.12
CA LEU A 299 3.31 -20.40 -8.57
C LEU A 299 2.17 -20.78 -9.53
N SER A 300 1.86 -19.90 -10.48
CA SER A 300 0.82 -20.09 -11.49
C SER A 300 1.36 -20.60 -12.83
N GLY A 301 2.66 -20.92 -12.90
CA GLY A 301 3.31 -21.48 -14.09
C GLY A 301 3.85 -20.42 -15.06
N VAL A 302 3.97 -19.16 -14.65
CA VAL A 302 4.52 -18.06 -15.47
C VAL A 302 5.86 -17.62 -14.89
N GLY A 303 6.96 -17.94 -15.57
CA GLY A 303 8.31 -17.68 -15.09
C GLY A 303 9.36 -18.38 -15.94
N ASP A 304 10.56 -18.52 -15.37
CA ASP A 304 11.65 -19.30 -15.99
C ASP A 304 11.26 -20.79 -16.03
N ALA A 305 11.15 -21.36 -17.22
CA ALA A 305 10.65 -22.72 -17.41
C ALA A 305 11.55 -23.79 -16.74
N ASP A 306 12.86 -23.59 -16.75
CA ASP A 306 13.78 -24.55 -16.15
C ASP A 306 13.61 -24.54 -14.63
N HIS A 307 13.59 -23.36 -14.03
CA HIS A 307 13.33 -23.20 -12.59
C HIS A 307 11.96 -23.73 -12.17
N LEU A 308 10.89 -23.42 -12.93
CA LEU A 308 9.54 -23.92 -12.62
C LEU A 308 9.49 -25.46 -12.68
N THR A 309 10.16 -26.06 -13.65
CA THR A 309 10.24 -27.52 -13.79
C THR A 309 11.01 -28.14 -12.62
N GLU A 310 12.14 -27.53 -12.21
CA GLU A 310 12.95 -27.99 -11.08
C GLU A 310 12.12 -28.01 -9.77
N VAL A 311 11.28 -26.99 -9.54
CA VAL A 311 10.43 -26.91 -8.35
C VAL A 311 9.07 -27.60 -8.48
N GLY A 312 8.82 -28.30 -9.61
CA GLY A 312 7.62 -29.09 -9.84
C GLY A 312 6.37 -28.28 -10.19
N VAL A 313 6.50 -27.05 -10.67
CA VAL A 313 5.39 -26.22 -11.12
C VAL A 313 5.18 -26.39 -12.63
N PRO A 314 3.97 -26.80 -13.10
CA PRO A 314 3.69 -26.90 -14.51
C PRO A 314 3.84 -25.56 -15.24
N VAL A 315 4.59 -25.55 -16.35
CA VAL A 315 4.86 -24.33 -17.13
C VAL A 315 3.66 -23.97 -17.99
N VAL A 316 3.13 -22.76 -17.79
CA VAL A 316 2.10 -22.13 -18.63
C VAL A 316 2.75 -21.22 -19.68
N GLN A 317 3.70 -20.40 -19.23
CA GLN A 317 4.43 -19.48 -20.10
C GLN A 317 5.86 -19.26 -19.59
N HIS A 318 6.83 -19.48 -20.48
CA HIS A 318 8.21 -19.11 -20.22
C HIS A 318 8.39 -17.60 -20.29
N LEU A 319 8.69 -16.96 -19.15
CA LEU A 319 9.04 -15.55 -19.00
C LEU A 319 10.20 -15.44 -17.99
N PRO A 320 11.47 -15.53 -18.44
CA PRO A 320 12.60 -15.71 -17.55
C PRO A 320 12.91 -14.49 -16.67
N ALA A 321 12.40 -13.29 -17.02
CA ALA A 321 12.58 -12.08 -16.22
C ALA A 321 11.67 -12.01 -14.99
N VAL A 322 10.63 -12.85 -14.89
CA VAL A 322 9.72 -12.84 -13.73
C VAL A 322 10.48 -13.23 -12.46
N GLY A 323 10.48 -12.35 -11.47
CA GLY A 323 11.18 -12.51 -10.20
C GLY A 323 12.69 -12.20 -10.24
N ARG A 324 13.17 -11.64 -11.35
CA ARG A 324 14.59 -11.22 -11.52
C ARG A 324 14.69 -9.70 -11.64
N ASN A 325 15.93 -9.22 -11.62
CA ASN A 325 16.30 -7.81 -11.85
C ASN A 325 15.61 -6.84 -10.88
N MET A 326 15.41 -7.27 -9.63
CA MET A 326 14.85 -6.39 -8.61
C MET A 326 15.94 -5.46 -8.10
N GLU A 327 15.65 -4.16 -8.12
CA GLU A 327 16.48 -3.10 -7.56
C GLU A 327 15.79 -2.49 -6.34
N ASP A 328 16.57 -1.92 -5.44
CA ASP A 328 16.09 -1.25 -4.24
C ASP A 328 16.92 0.01 -3.98
N HIS A 329 16.29 1.03 -3.41
CA HIS A 329 16.99 2.25 -3.03
C HIS A 329 17.80 2.01 -1.76
N LEU A 330 19.11 2.36 -1.83
CA LEU A 330 19.99 2.28 -0.67
C LEU A 330 19.62 3.36 0.35
N ASP A 331 19.44 2.93 1.59
CA ASP A 331 19.18 3.81 2.73
C ASP A 331 20.31 3.64 3.77
N LEU A 332 20.79 4.77 4.29
CA LEU A 332 21.87 4.82 5.26
C LEU A 332 21.46 5.62 6.50
N TYR A 333 21.46 4.95 7.65
CA TYR A 333 21.16 5.59 8.93
C TYR A 333 22.43 6.08 9.62
N ILE A 334 22.55 7.42 9.73
CA ILE A 334 23.60 8.05 10.52
C ILE A 334 22.99 8.58 11.80
N GLN A 335 23.44 8.08 12.94
CA GLN A 335 22.88 8.40 14.24
C GLN A 335 23.86 9.16 15.13
N TYR A 336 23.36 10.21 15.75
CA TYR A 336 24.06 10.98 16.76
C TYR A 336 23.30 10.96 18.07
N MET A 337 24.02 10.85 19.18
CA MET A 337 23.44 10.95 20.52
C MET A 337 23.33 12.42 20.92
N CYS A 338 22.13 12.86 21.25
CA CYS A 338 21.89 14.22 21.77
C CYS A 338 22.42 14.35 23.20
N LYS A 339 23.21 15.41 23.47
CA LYS A 339 23.67 15.75 24.84
C LYS A 339 22.57 16.34 25.72
N LYS A 340 21.49 16.85 25.10
CA LYS A 340 20.35 17.45 25.82
C LYS A 340 19.10 16.56 25.59
N PRO A 341 18.16 16.47 26.53
CA PRO A 341 16.96 15.67 26.44
C PRO A 341 15.89 16.36 25.55
N ILE A 342 16.19 16.58 24.27
CA ILE A 342 15.34 17.25 23.28
C ILE A 342 14.79 16.30 22.21
N THR A 343 14.93 15.01 22.42
CA THR A 343 14.40 13.96 21.52
C THR A 343 13.19 13.28 22.17
N LEU A 344 12.46 12.50 21.36
CA LEU A 344 11.36 11.67 21.85
C LEU A 344 11.81 10.46 22.68
N HIS A 345 13.12 10.25 22.89
CA HIS A 345 13.65 9.08 23.59
C HIS A 345 13.03 8.88 24.98
N ASN A 346 12.80 9.97 25.71
CA ASN A 346 12.19 9.91 27.06
C ASN A 346 10.65 9.89 27.03
N ALA A 347 10.02 10.07 25.87
CA ALA A 347 8.56 10.05 25.74
C ALA A 347 7.99 8.64 25.40
N THR A 348 8.86 7.66 25.20
CA THR A 348 8.47 6.28 24.82
C THR A 348 8.43 5.31 26.00
N TRP A 349 8.56 5.80 27.25
CA TRP A 349 8.53 5.02 28.49
C TRP A 349 7.40 5.44 29.40
#